data_80b74cc0dda75989e889366c2cc85862
#
_entry.id   80b74cc0dda75989e889366c2cc85862
#
_cell.length_a   1.000
_cell.length_b   1.000
_cell.length_c   1.000
_cell.angle_alpha   90.00
_cell.angle_beta   90.00
_cell.angle_gamma   90.00
#
_symmetry.space_group_name_H-M   'P 1'
#
loop_
_entity.id
_entity.type
_entity.pdbx_description
1 polymer ?
#
loop_
_entity_poly.entity_id
_entity_poly.type
_entity_poly.pdbx_seq_one_letter_code
_entity_poly.pdbx_strand_id
1 'polypeptide(L)'
;MSKPLYEPKSDWSFDLISKIYDACEEIAVNELGCDCYINQLEVVTFEQMLDAYASIGMPLSYHHWSNGKAWAHYENQYRKGRTSLAYELVINSNPCINYLMEENSMTTQTLVIAHAAFGHNHFFKNNYLFKTWTSADSIIDYLLFAKNYIQKCEEKYGLDEVEIFLDSLHAIRNYGINKYKRPGKLNATVEAEKSQERATYLRKHVNELWDTTVVTTKKDTEEKEKRVSLAKPEENIIYFLEKHAPNLTDWQRELCRIVRKIAQYFYPQGQTKVMNEGFACFVHYYSMNRLHDKELITDAAMFEFLRLHTNVLNQPTFDKKWYNGINPYSLGFAMMMDIKRICEEPTAEDKEWFPDIAGGD
;
A
#
# COMPACT_ATOMS: atom_id res chain seq x y z
N MET A 1 -1.31 9.19 41.99
CA MET A 1 -1.00 8.09 41.08
C MET A 1 -2.28 7.78 40.30
N SER A 2 -2.26 7.95 39.00
CA SER A 2 -3.39 7.55 38.14
C SER A 2 -3.49 6.00 38.16
N LYS A 3 -4.71 5.47 38.25
CA LYS A 3 -4.91 4.02 38.18
C LYS A 3 -4.66 3.59 36.73
N PRO A 4 -3.87 2.52 36.48
CA PRO A 4 -3.68 1.99 35.14
C PRO A 4 -5.02 1.72 34.45
N LEU A 5 -5.10 1.92 33.15
CA LEU A 5 -6.32 1.75 32.36
C LEU A 5 -6.76 0.27 32.32
N TYR A 6 -5.79 -0.64 32.28
CA TYR A 6 -6.05 -2.09 32.29
C TYR A 6 -4.93 -2.90 32.96
N GLU A 7 -5.24 -4.11 33.34
CA GLU A 7 -4.32 -5.13 33.84
C GLU A 7 -3.93 -6.10 32.71
N PRO A 8 -2.77 -6.78 32.79
CA PRO A 8 -2.37 -7.79 31.81
C PRO A 8 -3.45 -8.86 31.63
N LYS A 9 -3.66 -9.30 30.39
CA LYS A 9 -4.70 -10.29 30.05
C LYS A 9 -6.14 -9.86 30.36
N SER A 10 -6.38 -8.58 30.64
CA SER A 10 -7.75 -8.07 30.73
C SER A 10 -8.46 -8.27 29.41
N ASP A 11 -9.72 -8.65 29.48
CA ASP A 11 -10.59 -8.64 28.31
C ASP A 11 -10.84 -7.18 27.89
N TRP A 12 -10.97 -6.97 26.61
CA TRP A 12 -11.30 -5.67 26.05
C TRP A 12 -12.81 -5.35 26.27
N SER A 13 -13.11 -4.07 26.29
CA SER A 13 -14.46 -3.54 26.19
C SER A 13 -14.45 -2.29 25.30
N PHE A 14 -15.57 -1.92 24.70
CA PHE A 14 -15.66 -0.72 23.87
C PHE A 14 -15.27 0.55 24.63
N ASP A 15 -15.66 0.66 25.90
CA ASP A 15 -15.26 1.79 26.76
C ASP A 15 -13.74 1.84 26.98
N LEU A 16 -13.12 0.68 27.17
CA LEU A 16 -11.67 0.60 27.36
C LEU A 16 -10.91 0.85 26.06
N ILE A 17 -11.39 0.32 24.92
CA ILE A 17 -10.83 0.62 23.59
C ILE A 17 -10.87 2.14 23.33
N SER A 18 -12.00 2.80 23.62
CA SER A 18 -12.14 4.25 23.45
C SER A 18 -11.12 5.02 24.31
N LYS A 19 -10.97 4.67 25.58
CA LYS A 19 -9.99 5.32 26.48
C LYS A 19 -8.56 5.12 26.02
N ILE A 20 -8.22 3.94 25.53
CA ILE A 20 -6.89 3.64 24.99
C ILE A 20 -6.67 4.38 23.67
N TYR A 21 -7.69 4.44 22.81
CA TYR A 21 -7.61 5.22 21.58
C TYR A 21 -7.29 6.68 21.88
N ASP A 22 -8.04 7.31 22.79
CA ASP A 22 -7.83 8.71 23.18
C ASP A 22 -6.42 8.94 23.75
N ALA A 23 -5.92 8.00 24.57
CA ALA A 23 -4.57 8.08 25.12
C ALA A 23 -3.47 7.90 24.04
N CYS A 24 -3.68 7.00 23.07
CA CYS A 24 -2.80 6.82 21.92
C CYS A 24 -2.84 8.03 20.98
N GLU A 25 -4.02 8.60 20.76
CA GLU A 25 -4.20 9.81 19.93
C GLU A 25 -3.45 10.99 20.52
N GLU A 26 -3.56 11.21 21.83
CA GLU A 26 -2.83 12.28 22.52
C GLU A 26 -1.32 12.15 22.31
N ILE A 27 -0.77 10.93 22.44
CA ILE A 27 0.65 10.69 22.24
C ILE A 27 1.04 10.84 20.77
N ALA A 28 0.31 10.19 19.87
CA ALA A 28 0.67 10.16 18.46
C ALA A 28 0.54 11.54 17.80
N VAL A 29 -0.54 12.28 18.11
CA VAL A 29 -0.79 13.59 17.49
C VAL A 29 0.01 14.69 18.18
N ASN A 30 -0.01 14.76 19.52
CA ASN A 30 0.58 15.90 20.23
C ASN A 30 2.08 15.74 20.50
N GLU A 31 2.60 14.51 20.66
CA GLU A 31 4.02 14.29 20.94
C GLU A 31 4.80 13.90 19.67
N LEU A 32 4.23 13.07 18.79
CA LEU A 32 4.88 12.66 17.53
C LEU A 32 4.48 13.49 16.31
N GLY A 33 3.47 14.36 16.41
CA GLY A 33 2.99 15.18 15.29
C GLY A 33 2.33 14.38 14.17
N CYS A 34 1.76 13.20 14.48
CA CYS A 34 1.08 12.38 13.47
C CYS A 34 -0.17 13.10 12.93
N ASP A 35 -0.23 13.22 11.60
CA ASP A 35 -1.40 13.73 10.88
C ASP A 35 -2.14 12.57 10.22
N CYS A 36 -3.30 12.20 10.76
CA CYS A 36 -4.08 11.03 10.38
C CYS A 36 -5.42 11.42 9.74
N TYR A 37 -5.99 10.51 8.93
CA TYR A 37 -7.42 10.54 8.62
C TYR A 37 -8.22 10.21 9.88
N ILE A 38 -9.51 10.58 9.90
CA ILE A 38 -10.43 10.12 10.94
C ILE A 38 -10.41 8.59 10.97
N ASN A 39 -10.25 8.01 12.15
CA ASN A 39 -10.23 6.56 12.32
C ASN A 39 -11.64 6.00 12.56
N GLN A 40 -11.92 4.86 11.96
CA GLN A 40 -13.04 4.00 12.24
C GLN A 40 -12.50 2.66 12.75
N LEU A 41 -12.71 2.37 14.03
CA LEU A 41 -12.31 1.09 14.63
C LEU A 41 -13.47 0.11 14.58
N GLU A 42 -13.24 -1.07 14.07
CA GLU A 42 -14.21 -2.16 13.99
C GLU A 42 -13.64 -3.42 14.63
N VAL A 43 -14.32 -3.93 15.65
CA VAL A 43 -13.95 -5.22 16.25
C VAL A 43 -14.63 -6.32 15.44
N VAL A 44 -13.82 -7.25 14.93
CA VAL A 44 -14.25 -8.32 14.02
C VAL A 44 -13.92 -9.69 14.58
N THR A 45 -14.75 -10.69 14.24
CA THR A 45 -14.46 -12.08 14.58
C THR A 45 -13.30 -12.63 13.76
N PHE A 46 -12.78 -13.77 14.19
CA PHE A 46 -11.77 -14.53 13.45
C PHE A 46 -12.20 -14.81 12.00
N GLU A 47 -13.45 -15.26 11.80
CA GLU A 47 -13.96 -15.59 10.47
C GLU A 47 -14.05 -14.36 9.57
N GLN A 48 -14.47 -13.22 10.11
CA GLN A 48 -14.51 -11.94 9.38
C GLN A 48 -13.10 -11.46 9.01
N MET A 49 -12.15 -11.60 9.92
CA MET A 49 -10.76 -11.27 9.65
C MET A 49 -10.17 -12.18 8.55
N LEU A 50 -10.48 -13.47 8.61
CA LEU A 50 -10.04 -14.45 7.61
C LEU A 50 -10.65 -14.15 6.23
N ASP A 51 -11.92 -13.76 6.17
CA ASP A 51 -12.60 -13.35 4.93
C ASP A 51 -11.95 -12.10 4.34
N ALA A 52 -11.63 -11.13 5.18
CA ALA A 52 -10.91 -9.92 4.76
C ALA A 52 -9.53 -10.25 4.17
N TYR A 53 -8.78 -11.15 4.77
CA TYR A 53 -7.50 -11.64 4.21
C TYR A 53 -7.68 -12.37 2.90
N ALA A 54 -8.66 -13.23 2.79
CA ALA A 54 -8.98 -13.97 1.57
C ALA A 54 -9.33 -13.05 0.40
N SER A 55 -9.91 -11.90 0.71
CA SER A 55 -10.26 -10.83 -0.24
C SER A 55 -9.10 -9.84 -0.48
N ILE A 56 -7.86 -10.26 -0.31
CA ILE A 56 -6.64 -9.46 -0.53
C ILE A 56 -6.60 -8.22 0.40
N GLY A 57 -7.07 -8.36 1.64
CA GLY A 57 -7.14 -7.24 2.58
C GLY A 57 -8.17 -6.17 2.20
N MET A 58 -9.15 -6.50 1.35
CA MET A 58 -10.18 -5.58 0.91
C MET A 58 -11.57 -6.25 0.96
N PRO A 59 -12.19 -6.35 2.15
CA PRO A 59 -13.45 -7.07 2.35
C PRO A 59 -14.63 -6.49 1.56
N LEU A 60 -14.50 -5.25 1.08
CA LEU A 60 -15.50 -4.56 0.26
C LEU A 60 -15.33 -4.81 -1.25
N SER A 61 -14.35 -5.62 -1.65
CA SER A 61 -14.09 -5.94 -3.05
C SER A 61 -15.18 -6.83 -3.66
N TYR A 62 -15.17 -6.95 -4.97
CA TYR A 62 -16.06 -7.88 -5.69
C TYR A 62 -15.71 -9.34 -5.38
N HIS A 63 -16.69 -10.23 -5.53
CA HIS A 63 -16.50 -11.67 -5.34
C HIS A 63 -15.73 -12.27 -6.52
N HIS A 64 -14.91 -13.26 -6.20
CA HIS A 64 -14.18 -14.06 -7.18
C HIS A 64 -13.87 -15.43 -6.58
N TRP A 65 -13.90 -16.50 -7.37
CA TRP A 65 -13.68 -17.87 -6.88
C TRP A 65 -12.35 -18.03 -6.13
N SER A 66 -11.32 -17.29 -6.52
CA SER A 66 -10.00 -17.34 -5.87
C SER A 66 -10.04 -16.92 -4.41
N ASN A 67 -11.00 -16.08 -3.99
CA ASN A 67 -11.16 -15.67 -2.60
C ASN A 67 -11.56 -16.86 -1.72
N GLY A 68 -12.49 -17.70 -2.17
CA GLY A 68 -12.87 -18.93 -1.47
C GLY A 68 -11.72 -19.94 -1.36
N LYS A 69 -10.90 -20.06 -2.41
CA LYS A 69 -9.69 -20.88 -2.38
C LYS A 69 -8.65 -20.32 -1.38
N ALA A 70 -8.46 -19.02 -1.36
CA ALA A 70 -7.56 -18.35 -0.42
C ALA A 70 -8.04 -18.53 1.01
N TRP A 71 -9.34 -18.38 1.26
CA TRP A 71 -9.96 -18.58 2.55
C TRP A 71 -9.70 -20.00 3.09
N ALA A 72 -10.00 -21.04 2.31
CA ALA A 72 -9.75 -22.44 2.69
C ALA A 72 -8.26 -22.70 2.95
N HIS A 73 -7.38 -22.06 2.20
CA HIS A 73 -5.94 -22.17 2.41
C HIS A 73 -5.50 -21.56 3.73
N TYR A 74 -5.91 -20.33 4.03
CA TYR A 74 -5.55 -19.64 5.27
C TYR A 74 -6.13 -20.33 6.51
N GLU A 75 -7.39 -20.75 6.45
CA GLU A 75 -8.02 -21.53 7.52
C GLU A 75 -7.23 -22.82 7.82
N ASN A 76 -6.84 -23.57 6.79
CA ASN A 76 -6.06 -24.79 6.96
C ASN A 76 -4.66 -24.52 7.54
N GLN A 77 -3.99 -23.45 7.14
CA GLN A 77 -2.70 -23.05 7.70
C GLN A 77 -2.83 -22.65 9.18
N TYR A 78 -3.85 -21.89 9.51
CA TYR A 78 -4.12 -21.46 10.89
C TYR A 78 -4.43 -22.68 11.79
N ARG A 79 -5.34 -23.56 11.39
CA ARG A 79 -5.66 -24.79 12.14
C ARG A 79 -4.46 -25.69 12.37
N LYS A 80 -3.48 -25.67 11.46
CA LYS A 80 -2.23 -26.42 11.59
C LYS A 80 -1.16 -25.68 12.40
N GLY A 81 -1.45 -24.49 12.91
CA GLY A 81 -0.50 -23.66 13.65
C GLY A 81 0.72 -23.23 12.81
N ARG A 82 0.59 -23.22 11.47
CA ARG A 82 1.69 -22.85 10.57
C ARG A 82 1.78 -21.37 10.29
N THR A 83 0.68 -20.65 10.45
CA THR A 83 0.58 -19.21 10.35
C THR A 83 -0.29 -18.69 11.48
N SER A 84 0.11 -17.59 12.09
CA SER A 84 -0.80 -16.74 12.86
C SER A 84 -1.51 -15.80 11.88
N LEU A 85 -2.78 -15.50 12.13
CA LEU A 85 -3.39 -14.34 11.49
C LEU A 85 -2.72 -13.09 12.06
N ALA A 86 -2.52 -12.09 11.21
CA ALA A 86 -2.18 -10.77 11.73
C ALA A 86 -3.37 -10.28 12.57
N TYR A 87 -3.06 -9.59 13.62
CA TYR A 87 -4.03 -9.14 14.61
C TYR A 87 -4.82 -7.91 14.13
N GLU A 88 -4.54 -7.44 12.92
CA GLU A 88 -5.03 -6.19 12.37
C GLU A 88 -5.20 -6.23 10.85
N LEU A 89 -6.10 -5.38 10.34
CA LEU A 89 -6.18 -5.03 8.94
C LEU A 89 -6.54 -3.54 8.84
N VAL A 90 -5.83 -2.80 8.01
CA VAL A 90 -6.02 -1.36 7.83
C VAL A 90 -6.32 -1.05 6.38
N ILE A 91 -7.39 -0.30 6.14
CA ILE A 91 -7.81 0.13 4.82
C ILE A 91 -7.48 1.62 4.66
N ASN A 92 -6.67 1.94 3.64
CA ASN A 92 -6.36 3.31 3.27
C ASN A 92 -7.59 4.01 2.67
N SER A 93 -8.47 4.47 3.53
CA SER A 93 -9.70 5.18 3.21
C SER A 93 -9.89 6.39 4.11
N ASN A 94 -10.86 7.23 3.84
CA ASN A 94 -11.26 8.32 4.72
C ASN A 94 -12.78 8.22 4.98
N PRO A 95 -13.21 7.82 6.19
CA PRO A 95 -12.39 7.46 7.37
C PRO A 95 -11.50 6.23 7.11
N CYS A 96 -10.34 6.18 7.81
CA CYS A 96 -9.43 5.04 7.78
C CYS A 96 -10.04 3.89 8.60
N ILE A 97 -10.35 2.78 7.95
CA ILE A 97 -11.00 1.63 8.60
C ILE A 97 -9.93 0.71 9.17
N ASN A 98 -10.03 0.43 10.46
CA ASN A 98 -9.11 -0.42 11.20
C ASN A 98 -9.88 -1.60 11.80
N TYR A 99 -9.59 -2.81 11.36
CA TYR A 99 -10.14 -4.03 11.94
C TYR A 99 -9.27 -4.53 13.08
N LEU A 100 -9.89 -4.75 14.22
CA LEU A 100 -9.32 -5.29 15.44
C LEU A 100 -9.91 -6.68 15.69
N MET A 101 -9.09 -7.70 15.88
CA MET A 101 -9.59 -9.05 16.13
C MET A 101 -10.10 -9.18 17.56
N GLU A 102 -11.28 -9.76 17.75
CA GLU A 102 -11.94 -9.87 19.08
C GLU A 102 -11.16 -10.74 20.08
N GLU A 103 -10.37 -11.72 19.59
CA GLU A 103 -9.56 -12.58 20.46
C GLU A 103 -8.27 -11.90 20.96
N ASN A 104 -7.98 -10.69 20.55
CA ASN A 104 -6.80 -9.97 21.03
C ASN A 104 -6.92 -9.64 22.51
N SER A 105 -5.83 -9.82 23.28
CA SER A 105 -5.74 -9.25 24.64
C SER A 105 -5.78 -7.71 24.59
N MET A 106 -6.11 -7.07 25.71
CA MET A 106 -6.13 -5.60 25.77
C MET A 106 -4.76 -4.98 25.42
N THR A 107 -3.67 -5.61 25.81
CA THR A 107 -2.32 -5.18 25.42
C THR A 107 -2.10 -5.27 23.91
N THR A 108 -2.59 -6.36 23.28
CA THR A 108 -2.53 -6.51 21.82
C THR A 108 -3.42 -5.47 21.13
N GLN A 109 -4.62 -5.21 21.64
CA GLN A 109 -5.51 -4.16 21.12
C GLN A 109 -4.84 -2.79 21.18
N THR A 110 -4.19 -2.46 22.29
CA THR A 110 -3.44 -1.20 22.47
C THR A 110 -2.32 -1.06 21.45
N LEU A 111 -1.53 -2.14 21.26
CA LEU A 111 -0.46 -2.17 20.25
C LEU A 111 -1.03 -1.95 18.86
N VAL A 112 -2.10 -2.68 18.51
CA VAL A 112 -2.73 -2.60 17.19
C VAL A 112 -3.32 -1.22 16.94
N ILE A 113 -3.99 -0.61 17.90
CA ILE A 113 -4.51 0.77 17.77
C ILE A 113 -3.36 1.74 17.47
N ALA A 114 -2.27 1.71 18.24
CA ALA A 114 -1.14 2.59 18.00
C ALA A 114 -0.48 2.33 16.62
N HIS A 115 -0.36 1.07 16.21
CA HIS A 115 0.25 0.66 14.95
C HIS A 115 -0.63 1.03 13.75
N ALA A 116 -1.89 0.64 13.78
CA ALA A 116 -2.82 0.77 12.67
C ALA A 116 -3.40 2.19 12.56
N ALA A 117 -4.07 2.66 13.61
CA ALA A 117 -4.83 3.90 13.58
C ALA A 117 -3.93 5.15 13.51
N PHE A 118 -2.71 5.08 14.01
CA PHE A 118 -1.79 6.21 14.01
C PHE A 118 -0.57 5.97 13.11
N GLY A 119 0.05 4.80 13.16
CA GLY A 119 1.21 4.49 12.33
C GLY A 119 0.86 4.39 10.85
N HIS A 120 0.10 3.39 10.46
CA HIS A 120 -0.28 3.18 9.07
C HIS A 120 -1.13 4.32 8.52
N ASN A 121 -2.08 4.85 9.29
CA ASN A 121 -2.94 5.93 8.86
C ASN A 121 -2.15 7.20 8.52
N HIS A 122 -1.22 7.63 9.41
CA HIS A 122 -0.33 8.74 9.12
C HIS A 122 0.48 8.50 7.84
N PHE A 123 1.04 7.31 7.70
CA PHE A 123 1.84 6.96 6.54
C PHE A 123 1.02 7.02 5.23
N PHE A 124 -0.19 6.48 5.22
CA PHE A 124 -1.09 6.53 4.07
C PHE A 124 -1.44 7.97 3.68
N LYS A 125 -1.76 8.81 4.66
CA LYS A 125 -2.14 10.20 4.42
C LYS A 125 -0.99 11.05 3.89
N ASN A 126 0.24 10.80 4.34
CA ASN A 126 1.35 11.72 4.12
C ASN A 126 2.40 11.23 3.13
N ASN A 127 2.50 9.93 2.88
CA ASN A 127 3.48 9.39 1.96
C ASN A 127 3.22 9.83 0.51
N TYR A 128 4.27 10.21 -0.19
CA TYR A 128 4.23 10.71 -1.58
C TYR A 128 3.58 9.74 -2.55
N LEU A 129 3.88 8.43 -2.48
CA LEU A 129 3.32 7.44 -3.41
C LEU A 129 1.83 7.24 -3.18
N PHE A 130 1.37 7.23 -1.93
CA PHE A 130 -0.05 7.15 -1.62
C PHE A 130 -0.80 8.39 -2.13
N LYS A 131 -0.29 9.60 -1.86
CA LYS A 131 -0.86 10.86 -2.39
C LYS A 131 -0.92 10.89 -3.93
N THR A 132 0.05 10.26 -4.59
CA THR A 132 0.12 10.27 -6.05
C THR A 132 -0.83 9.26 -6.70
N TRP A 133 -0.99 8.07 -6.12
CA TRP A 133 -1.59 6.92 -6.77
C TRP A 133 -2.89 6.43 -6.16
N THR A 134 -3.25 6.89 -4.96
CA THR A 134 -4.48 6.48 -4.27
C THR A 134 -5.40 7.68 -4.01
N SER A 135 -6.67 7.40 -3.77
CA SER A 135 -7.65 8.38 -3.29
C SER A 135 -8.43 7.74 -2.14
N ALA A 136 -8.03 8.10 -0.91
CA ALA A 136 -8.66 7.57 0.29
C ALA A 136 -10.15 7.92 0.37
N ASP A 137 -10.53 9.13 -0.08
CA ASP A 137 -11.92 9.61 -0.01
C ASP A 137 -12.88 8.87 -0.94
N SER A 138 -12.36 8.27 -2.02
CA SER A 138 -13.23 7.69 -3.07
C SER A 138 -13.12 6.17 -3.20
N ILE A 139 -12.21 5.52 -2.50
CA ILE A 139 -11.96 4.09 -2.71
C ILE A 139 -13.15 3.22 -2.31
N ILE A 140 -13.82 3.54 -1.21
CA ILE A 140 -14.96 2.75 -0.72
C ILE A 140 -16.13 2.79 -1.71
N ASP A 141 -16.49 3.98 -2.18
CA ASP A 141 -17.54 4.15 -3.19
C ASP A 141 -17.18 3.46 -4.50
N TYR A 142 -15.90 3.53 -4.88
CA TYR A 142 -15.42 2.86 -6.08
C TYR A 142 -15.49 1.33 -5.98
N LEU A 143 -15.16 0.75 -4.84
CA LEU A 143 -15.26 -0.70 -4.61
C LEU A 143 -16.73 -1.15 -4.64
N LEU A 144 -17.62 -0.40 -4.02
CA LEU A 144 -19.05 -0.67 -4.06
C LEU A 144 -19.59 -0.60 -5.51
N PHE A 145 -19.18 0.42 -6.27
CA PHE A 145 -19.49 0.51 -7.69
C PHE A 145 -18.97 -0.71 -8.45
N ALA A 146 -17.71 -1.10 -8.26
CA ALA A 146 -17.10 -2.23 -8.94
C ALA A 146 -17.82 -3.55 -8.65
N LYS A 147 -18.14 -3.80 -7.37
CA LYS A 147 -18.92 -4.97 -6.94
C LYS A 147 -20.29 -5.03 -7.61
N ASN A 148 -21.04 -3.94 -7.57
CA ASN A 148 -22.37 -3.87 -8.17
C ASN A 148 -22.32 -4.00 -9.71
N TYR A 149 -21.29 -3.44 -10.33
CA TYR A 149 -21.13 -3.53 -11.78
C TYR A 149 -20.81 -4.95 -12.24
N ILE A 150 -19.90 -5.63 -11.58
CA ILE A 150 -19.53 -7.01 -11.88
C ILE A 150 -20.72 -7.94 -11.67
N GLN A 151 -21.46 -7.80 -10.57
CA GLN A 151 -22.67 -8.57 -10.33
C GLN A 151 -23.70 -8.41 -11.47
N LYS A 152 -23.92 -7.19 -11.94
CA LYS A 152 -24.80 -6.93 -13.12
C LYS A 152 -24.29 -7.58 -14.40
N CYS A 153 -22.96 -7.65 -14.57
CA CYS A 153 -22.37 -8.36 -15.70
C CYS A 153 -22.61 -9.87 -15.61
N GLU A 154 -22.43 -10.47 -14.42
CA GLU A 154 -22.70 -11.88 -14.15
C GLU A 154 -24.16 -12.25 -14.43
N GLU A 155 -25.10 -11.42 -13.98
CA GLU A 155 -26.54 -11.59 -14.24
C GLU A 155 -26.88 -11.51 -15.75
N LYS A 156 -26.18 -10.65 -16.49
CA LYS A 156 -26.51 -10.37 -17.90
C LYS A 156 -25.79 -11.29 -18.89
N TYR A 157 -24.54 -11.60 -18.63
CA TYR A 157 -23.67 -12.33 -19.57
C TYR A 157 -23.32 -13.75 -19.09
N GLY A 158 -23.66 -14.10 -17.84
CA GLY A 158 -23.34 -15.38 -17.20
C GLY A 158 -22.08 -15.32 -16.35
N LEU A 159 -22.11 -16.07 -15.25
CA LEU A 159 -21.03 -16.12 -14.27
C LEU A 159 -19.70 -16.60 -14.91
N ASP A 160 -19.75 -17.70 -15.65
CA ASP A 160 -18.55 -18.33 -16.22
C ASP A 160 -17.82 -17.39 -17.19
N GLU A 161 -18.55 -16.66 -18.04
CA GLU A 161 -17.96 -15.75 -19.02
C GLU A 161 -17.26 -14.56 -18.33
N VAL A 162 -17.89 -14.01 -17.30
CA VAL A 162 -17.33 -12.90 -16.53
C VAL A 162 -16.12 -13.36 -15.71
N GLU A 163 -16.18 -14.52 -15.06
CA GLU A 163 -15.06 -15.06 -14.28
C GLU A 163 -13.85 -15.40 -15.14
N ILE A 164 -14.03 -16.06 -16.29
CA ILE A 164 -12.94 -16.36 -17.24
C ILE A 164 -12.23 -15.07 -17.68
N PHE A 165 -13.01 -14.01 -17.92
CA PHE A 165 -12.42 -12.72 -18.29
C PHE A 165 -11.69 -12.06 -17.13
N LEU A 166 -12.24 -12.09 -15.90
CA LEU A 166 -11.58 -11.61 -14.69
C LEU A 166 -10.30 -12.38 -14.39
N ASP A 167 -10.29 -13.72 -14.52
CA ASP A 167 -9.10 -14.54 -14.39
C ASP A 167 -7.97 -14.10 -15.31
N SER A 168 -8.32 -13.80 -16.57
CA SER A 168 -7.39 -13.29 -17.56
C SER A 168 -6.78 -11.94 -17.15
N LEU A 169 -7.61 -11.04 -16.61
CA LEU A 169 -7.16 -9.75 -16.11
C LEU A 169 -6.34 -9.87 -14.84
N HIS A 170 -6.71 -10.75 -13.92
CA HIS A 170 -5.95 -11.01 -12.70
C HIS A 170 -4.55 -11.56 -13.01
N ALA A 171 -4.42 -12.41 -14.02
CA ALA A 171 -3.12 -12.94 -14.45
C ALA A 171 -2.14 -11.83 -14.89
N ILE A 172 -2.66 -10.73 -15.46
CA ILE A 172 -1.83 -9.61 -15.95
C ILE A 172 -1.95 -8.33 -15.10
N ARG A 173 -2.65 -8.36 -13.95
CA ARG A 173 -2.92 -7.16 -13.13
C ARG A 173 -1.65 -6.39 -12.73
N ASN A 174 -0.54 -7.10 -12.49
CA ASN A 174 0.73 -6.47 -12.10
C ASN A 174 1.35 -5.62 -13.22
N TYR A 175 0.91 -5.81 -14.45
CA TYR A 175 1.29 -5.01 -15.63
C TYR A 175 0.24 -3.93 -15.96
N GLY A 176 -0.81 -3.84 -15.15
CA GLY A 176 -1.87 -2.82 -15.25
C GLY A 176 -1.62 -1.58 -14.39
N ILE A 177 -0.37 -1.31 -14.02
CA ILE A 177 0.01 -0.28 -13.06
C ILE A 177 0.83 0.80 -13.75
N ASN A 178 0.51 2.07 -13.47
CA ASN A 178 1.35 3.20 -13.84
C ASN A 178 2.42 3.39 -12.77
N LYS A 179 3.68 3.24 -13.13
CA LYS A 179 4.82 3.42 -12.21
C LYS A 179 5.27 4.87 -12.13
N TYR A 180 5.07 5.62 -13.20
CA TYR A 180 5.50 7.01 -13.32
C TYR A 180 4.30 7.92 -13.61
N LYS A 181 4.26 9.07 -12.92
CA LYS A 181 3.27 10.11 -13.21
C LYS A 181 3.59 10.69 -14.58
N ARG A 182 2.70 10.48 -15.54
CA ARG A 182 2.86 11.08 -16.87
C ARG A 182 2.64 12.58 -16.78
N PRO A 183 3.50 13.40 -17.39
CA PRO A 183 3.10 14.76 -17.72
C PRO A 183 1.84 14.66 -18.59
N GLY A 184 0.89 15.59 -18.40
CA GLY A 184 -0.47 15.55 -18.97
C GLY A 184 -0.53 15.09 -20.43
N LYS A 185 -1.72 14.69 -20.89
CA LYS A 185 -1.95 14.11 -22.22
C LYS A 185 -1.14 14.86 -23.27
N LEU A 186 -0.13 14.18 -23.81
CA LEU A 186 0.64 14.70 -24.93
C LEU A 186 -0.32 14.83 -26.11
N ASN A 187 -0.44 16.05 -26.62
CA ASN A 187 -1.17 16.25 -27.86
C ASN A 187 -0.32 15.69 -28.99
N ALA A 188 -0.83 14.66 -29.69
CA ALA A 188 -0.10 13.99 -30.76
C ALA A 188 0.40 14.97 -31.84
N THR A 189 -0.35 16.02 -32.12
CA THR A 189 0.01 17.10 -33.06
C THR A 189 1.22 17.89 -32.56
N VAL A 190 1.22 18.30 -31.28
CA VAL A 190 2.32 19.06 -30.67
C VAL A 190 3.59 18.22 -30.55
N GLU A 191 3.47 16.91 -30.29
CA GLU A 191 4.64 16.01 -30.27
C GLU A 191 5.20 15.74 -31.68
N ALA A 192 4.35 15.66 -32.69
CA ALA A 192 4.80 15.55 -34.08
C ALA A 192 5.53 16.82 -34.52
N GLU A 193 5.02 18.01 -34.18
CA GLU A 193 5.68 19.29 -34.45
C GLU A 193 7.04 19.38 -33.74
N LYS A 194 7.11 19.06 -32.46
CA LYS A 194 8.38 19.02 -31.69
C LYS A 194 9.37 17.97 -32.24
N SER A 195 8.87 16.84 -32.74
CA SER A 195 9.72 15.82 -33.37
C SER A 195 10.31 16.33 -34.70
N GLN A 196 9.50 17.04 -35.50
CA GLN A 196 9.98 17.69 -36.73
C GLN A 196 10.97 18.80 -36.42
N GLU A 197 10.70 19.63 -35.43
CA GLU A 197 11.65 20.68 -35.00
C GLU A 197 12.98 20.10 -34.55
N ARG A 198 12.96 19.01 -33.75
CA ARG A 198 14.19 18.30 -33.34
C ARG A 198 14.95 17.71 -34.53
N ALA A 199 14.22 17.07 -35.45
CA ALA A 199 14.84 16.51 -36.68
C ALA A 199 15.46 17.61 -37.55
N THR A 200 14.77 18.74 -37.66
CA THR A 200 15.26 19.90 -38.41
C THR A 200 16.50 20.54 -37.73
N TYR A 201 16.45 20.65 -36.40
CA TYR A 201 17.60 21.15 -35.61
C TYR A 201 18.80 20.24 -35.74
N LEU A 202 18.62 18.91 -35.63
CA LEU A 202 19.70 17.94 -35.79
C LEU A 202 20.31 17.98 -37.20
N ARG A 203 19.47 18.08 -38.24
CA ARG A 203 19.97 18.23 -39.65
C ARG A 203 20.77 19.50 -39.88
N LYS A 204 20.47 20.60 -39.19
CA LYS A 204 21.23 21.84 -39.27
C LYS A 204 22.55 21.83 -38.52
N HIS A 205 22.72 20.94 -37.54
CA HIS A 205 23.88 20.91 -36.65
C HIS A 205 24.76 19.66 -36.82
N VAL A 206 24.26 18.64 -37.54
CA VAL A 206 25.05 17.44 -37.89
C VAL A 206 25.71 17.68 -39.23
N ASN A 207 27.00 17.50 -39.26
CA ASN A 207 27.86 17.74 -40.45
C ASN A 207 27.38 16.90 -41.64
N GLU A 208 27.19 17.48 -42.81
CA GLU A 208 26.70 16.85 -44.05
C GLU A 208 27.45 15.55 -44.45
N LEU A 209 28.65 15.34 -43.92
CA LEU A 209 29.47 14.15 -44.17
C LEU A 209 28.82 12.84 -43.66
N TRP A 210 27.93 12.91 -42.71
CA TRP A 210 27.25 11.74 -42.13
C TRP A 210 25.87 11.46 -42.77
N ASP A 211 25.32 12.42 -43.52
CA ASP A 211 24.02 12.28 -44.21
C ASP A 211 24.12 11.36 -45.45
N THR A 212 25.34 11.12 -45.97
CA THR A 212 25.59 10.30 -47.15
C THR A 212 25.60 8.80 -46.88
N THR A 213 25.61 8.36 -45.64
CA THR A 213 25.71 6.93 -45.28
C THR A 213 24.33 6.25 -45.08
N VAL A 214 23.22 6.98 -45.08
CA VAL A 214 21.86 6.42 -44.93
C VAL A 214 21.04 6.73 -46.17
N VAL A 215 21.04 5.81 -47.14
CA VAL A 215 20.13 5.86 -48.29
C VAL A 215 18.74 5.47 -47.82
N THR A 216 17.97 6.43 -47.30
CA THR A 216 16.53 6.25 -47.07
C THR A 216 15.77 6.76 -48.31
N THR A 217 15.05 5.87 -48.96
CA THR A 217 14.12 6.26 -50.04
C THR A 217 12.99 7.14 -49.46
N LYS A 218 12.56 8.17 -50.21
CA LYS A 218 11.49 9.10 -49.78
C LYS A 218 10.22 8.38 -49.27
N LYS A 219 9.88 7.21 -49.86
CA LYS A 219 8.77 6.36 -49.41
C LYS A 219 8.96 5.82 -48.00
N ASP A 220 10.16 5.38 -47.62
CA ASP A 220 10.45 4.88 -46.27
C ASP A 220 10.35 5.98 -45.20
N THR A 221 10.63 7.23 -45.60
CA THR A 221 10.53 8.37 -44.69
C THR A 221 9.07 8.75 -44.43
N GLU A 222 8.20 8.76 -45.46
CA GLU A 222 6.77 9.05 -45.30
C GLU A 222 5.99 7.94 -44.57
N GLU A 223 6.37 6.66 -44.78
CA GLU A 223 5.79 5.54 -44.01
C GLU A 223 6.33 5.50 -42.57
N LYS A 224 7.61 5.84 -42.33
CA LYS A 224 8.16 6.01 -41.01
C LYS A 224 7.59 7.22 -40.28
N GLU A 225 7.36 8.34 -40.96
CA GLU A 225 6.70 9.52 -40.37
C GLU A 225 5.25 9.24 -40.00
N LYS A 226 4.50 8.46 -40.81
CA LYS A 226 3.16 7.96 -40.43
C LYS A 226 3.18 6.96 -39.28
N ARG A 227 4.24 6.15 -39.13
CA ARG A 227 4.41 5.19 -38.02
C ARG A 227 4.95 5.82 -36.75
N VAL A 228 5.72 6.90 -36.84
CA VAL A 228 6.28 7.63 -35.68
C VAL A 228 5.23 8.45 -34.93
N SER A 229 4.06 8.70 -35.54
CA SER A 229 2.88 9.21 -34.84
C SER A 229 2.21 8.20 -33.94
N LEU A 230 2.64 6.94 -33.92
CA LEU A 230 2.17 5.94 -32.97
C LEU A 230 2.75 6.26 -31.58
N ALA A 231 1.83 6.48 -30.66
CA ALA A 231 2.04 6.77 -29.25
C ALA A 231 3.28 6.08 -28.66
N LYS A 232 4.03 6.80 -27.82
CA LYS A 232 5.07 6.20 -26.97
C LYS A 232 4.54 4.87 -26.41
N PRO A 233 5.38 3.83 -26.33
CA PRO A 233 4.95 2.53 -25.84
C PRO A 233 4.23 2.68 -24.51
N GLU A 234 3.04 2.12 -24.43
CA GLU A 234 2.21 2.13 -23.23
C GLU A 234 2.76 1.11 -22.24
N GLU A 235 3.22 1.57 -21.10
CA GLU A 235 3.76 0.70 -20.04
C GLU A 235 2.65 -0.11 -19.36
N ASN A 236 1.44 0.46 -19.28
CA ASN A 236 0.29 -0.17 -18.65
C ASN A 236 -0.46 -1.04 -19.68
N ILE A 237 -0.21 -2.35 -19.65
CA ILE A 237 -0.78 -3.31 -20.62
C ILE A 237 -2.31 -3.33 -20.55
N ILE A 238 -2.90 -3.33 -19.35
CA ILE A 238 -4.36 -3.34 -19.21
C ILE A 238 -4.97 -2.06 -19.77
N TYR A 239 -4.33 -0.91 -19.57
CA TYR A 239 -4.78 0.35 -20.17
C TYR A 239 -4.69 0.31 -21.70
N PHE A 240 -3.60 -0.24 -22.24
CA PHE A 240 -3.45 -0.43 -23.68
C PHE A 240 -4.56 -1.30 -24.26
N LEU A 241 -4.86 -2.44 -23.63
CA LEU A 241 -5.95 -3.34 -24.03
C LEU A 241 -7.31 -2.65 -23.91
N GLU A 242 -7.58 -1.93 -22.82
CA GLU A 242 -8.82 -1.15 -22.63
C GLU A 242 -9.07 -0.19 -23.80
N LYS A 243 -8.02 0.46 -24.33
CA LYS A 243 -8.14 1.49 -25.36
C LYS A 243 -8.08 0.96 -26.79
N HIS A 244 -7.28 -0.07 -27.04
CA HIS A 244 -6.89 -0.45 -28.39
C HIS A 244 -7.32 -1.85 -28.83
N ALA A 245 -7.75 -2.74 -27.93
CA ALA A 245 -8.18 -4.07 -28.31
C ALA A 245 -9.49 -3.99 -29.14
N PRO A 246 -9.50 -4.50 -30.40
CA PRO A 246 -10.65 -4.30 -31.30
C PRO A 246 -11.88 -5.13 -30.90
N ASN A 247 -11.67 -6.28 -30.27
CA ASN A 247 -12.72 -7.26 -30.00
C ASN A 247 -13.33 -7.15 -28.60
N LEU A 248 -12.86 -6.23 -27.74
CA LEU A 248 -13.44 -6.04 -26.41
C LEU A 248 -14.76 -5.29 -26.50
N THR A 249 -15.77 -5.85 -25.85
CA THR A 249 -17.08 -5.21 -25.64
C THR A 249 -16.99 -4.11 -24.55
N ASP A 250 -18.01 -3.28 -24.43
CA ASP A 250 -18.01 -2.17 -23.46
C ASP A 250 -17.91 -2.64 -22.02
N TRP A 251 -18.59 -3.74 -21.66
CA TRP A 251 -18.52 -4.28 -20.31
C TRP A 251 -17.13 -4.87 -19.99
N GLN A 252 -16.48 -5.52 -20.95
CA GLN A 252 -15.12 -6.03 -20.80
C GLN A 252 -14.10 -4.89 -20.61
N ARG A 253 -14.28 -3.77 -21.33
CA ARG A 253 -13.46 -2.56 -21.14
C ARG A 253 -13.61 -1.97 -19.75
N GLU A 254 -14.85 -1.99 -19.20
CA GLU A 254 -15.07 -1.52 -17.84
C GLU A 254 -14.44 -2.46 -16.81
N LEU A 255 -14.47 -3.77 -17.00
CA LEU A 255 -13.73 -4.73 -16.15
C LEU A 255 -12.22 -4.49 -16.21
N CYS A 256 -11.65 -4.22 -17.39
CA CYS A 256 -10.24 -3.80 -17.51
C CYS A 256 -9.96 -2.56 -16.65
N ARG A 257 -10.84 -1.56 -16.65
CA ARG A 257 -10.70 -0.34 -15.86
C ARG A 257 -10.79 -0.62 -14.37
N ILE A 258 -11.73 -1.46 -13.95
CA ILE A 258 -11.91 -1.85 -12.53
C ILE A 258 -10.66 -2.54 -12.01
N VAL A 259 -10.20 -3.60 -12.68
CA VAL A 259 -9.01 -4.37 -12.25
C VAL A 259 -7.76 -3.47 -12.21
N ARG A 260 -7.58 -2.63 -13.23
CA ARG A 260 -6.46 -1.69 -13.29
C ARG A 260 -6.48 -0.68 -12.15
N LYS A 261 -7.63 -0.08 -11.82
CA LYS A 261 -7.74 0.90 -10.73
C LYS A 261 -7.48 0.28 -9.36
N ILE A 262 -7.99 -0.94 -9.13
CA ILE A 262 -7.74 -1.66 -7.89
C ILE A 262 -6.27 -2.06 -7.79
N ALA A 263 -5.65 -2.54 -8.86
CA ALA A 263 -4.22 -2.83 -8.89
C ALA A 263 -3.37 -1.58 -8.59
N GLN A 264 -3.74 -0.43 -9.15
CA GLN A 264 -3.08 0.85 -8.89
C GLN A 264 -3.19 1.30 -7.43
N TYR A 265 -4.33 1.05 -6.79
CA TYR A 265 -4.54 1.37 -5.38
C TYR A 265 -3.59 0.58 -4.47
N PHE A 266 -3.29 -0.69 -4.78
CA PHE A 266 -2.37 -1.52 -3.99
C PHE A 266 -0.89 -1.27 -4.31
N TYR A 267 -0.57 -0.59 -5.40
CA TYR A 267 0.82 -0.37 -5.82
C TYR A 267 1.70 0.32 -4.75
N PRO A 268 1.28 1.43 -4.12
CA PRO A 268 2.08 2.09 -3.09
C PRO A 268 2.41 1.19 -1.89
N GLN A 269 1.48 0.33 -1.47
CA GLN A 269 1.71 -0.60 -0.34
C GLN A 269 2.89 -1.54 -0.62
N GLY A 270 2.94 -2.12 -1.82
CA GLY A 270 4.04 -2.99 -2.22
C GLY A 270 5.39 -2.26 -2.30
N GLN A 271 5.39 -1.01 -2.77
CA GLN A 271 6.61 -0.22 -2.94
C GLN A 271 7.16 0.34 -1.63
N THR A 272 6.31 0.59 -0.65
CA THR A 272 6.68 1.26 0.61
C THR A 272 6.67 0.34 1.81
N LYS A 273 6.55 -0.98 1.62
CA LYS A 273 6.32 -1.94 2.71
C LYS A 273 7.30 -1.76 3.87
N VAL A 274 8.60 -1.67 3.60
CA VAL A 274 9.63 -1.54 4.63
C VAL A 274 9.42 -0.28 5.47
N MET A 275 9.19 0.87 4.82
CA MET A 275 9.02 2.15 5.51
C MET A 275 7.67 2.24 6.21
N ASN A 276 6.62 1.72 5.60
CA ASN A 276 5.27 1.70 6.17
C ASN A 276 5.22 0.86 7.46
N GLU A 277 5.70 -0.38 7.39
CA GLU A 277 5.76 -1.27 8.55
C GLU A 277 6.75 -0.76 9.62
N GLY A 278 7.89 -0.22 9.18
CA GLY A 278 8.90 0.35 10.08
C GLY A 278 8.38 1.56 10.85
N PHE A 279 7.71 2.48 10.16
CA PHE A 279 7.11 3.64 10.79
C PHE A 279 5.98 3.25 11.76
N ALA A 280 5.11 2.33 11.36
CA ALA A 280 4.05 1.85 12.23
C ALA A 280 4.62 1.13 13.49
N CYS A 281 5.70 0.34 13.33
CA CYS A 281 6.43 -0.23 14.47
C CYS A 281 7.05 0.84 15.38
N PHE A 282 7.58 1.90 14.80
CA PHE A 282 8.13 3.01 15.57
C PHE A 282 7.05 3.72 16.38
N VAL A 283 5.90 4.04 15.75
CA VAL A 283 4.77 4.72 16.43
C VAL A 283 4.25 3.87 17.59
N HIS A 284 4.00 2.56 17.37
CA HIS A 284 3.50 1.72 18.46
C HIS A 284 4.54 1.54 19.59
N TYR A 285 5.82 1.41 19.24
CA TYR A 285 6.89 1.32 20.24
C TYR A 285 6.97 2.59 21.08
N TYR A 286 6.95 3.76 20.44
CA TYR A 286 6.95 5.04 21.12
C TYR A 286 5.71 5.19 22.01
N SER A 287 4.52 4.95 21.47
CA SER A 287 3.25 5.10 22.20
C SER A 287 3.18 4.19 23.43
N MET A 288 3.59 2.92 23.30
CA MET A 288 3.57 1.98 24.42
C MET A 288 4.55 2.40 25.54
N ASN A 289 5.74 2.89 25.20
CA ASN A 289 6.68 3.42 26.20
C ASN A 289 6.08 4.66 26.89
N ARG A 290 5.49 5.58 26.13
CA ARG A 290 4.87 6.79 26.71
C ARG A 290 3.65 6.48 27.59
N LEU A 291 2.82 5.50 27.21
CA LEU A 291 1.71 5.01 28.06
C LEU A 291 2.25 4.44 29.38
N HIS A 292 3.38 3.73 29.34
CA HIS A 292 4.03 3.21 30.53
C HIS A 292 4.63 4.33 31.40
N ASP A 293 5.36 5.28 30.80
CA ASP A 293 5.95 6.43 31.52
C ASP A 293 4.87 7.29 32.20
N LYS A 294 3.69 7.40 31.59
CA LYS A 294 2.52 8.09 32.16
C LYS A 294 1.73 7.25 33.17
N GLU A 295 2.21 6.06 33.53
CA GLU A 295 1.56 5.10 34.45
C GLU A 295 0.14 4.69 34.00
N LEU A 296 -0.16 4.76 32.69
CA LEU A 296 -1.45 4.36 32.10
C LEU A 296 -1.53 2.86 31.83
N ILE A 297 -0.39 2.19 31.72
CA ILE A 297 -0.29 0.72 31.64
C ILE A 297 0.68 0.20 32.70
N THR A 298 0.50 -1.07 33.09
CA THR A 298 1.34 -1.71 34.11
C THR A 298 2.65 -2.26 33.53
N ASP A 299 3.67 -2.50 34.40
CA ASP A 299 4.91 -3.18 34.02
C ASP A 299 4.63 -4.53 33.34
N ALA A 300 3.64 -5.26 33.84
CA ALA A 300 3.30 -6.57 33.28
C ALA A 300 2.67 -6.46 31.88
N ALA A 301 1.87 -5.42 31.58
CA ALA A 301 1.39 -5.14 30.23
C ALA A 301 2.55 -4.71 29.32
N MET A 302 3.51 -3.93 29.86
CA MET A 302 4.72 -3.57 29.11
C MET A 302 5.58 -4.80 28.76
N PHE A 303 5.73 -5.78 29.67
CA PHE A 303 6.42 -7.04 29.36
C PHE A 303 5.71 -7.86 28.28
N GLU A 304 4.38 -7.93 28.32
CA GLU A 304 3.59 -8.58 27.26
C GLU A 304 3.83 -7.88 25.90
N PHE A 305 3.78 -6.56 25.88
CA PHE A 305 4.08 -5.76 24.70
C PHE A 305 5.49 -6.04 24.14
N LEU A 306 6.52 -5.95 24.99
CA LEU A 306 7.91 -6.17 24.55
C LEU A 306 8.10 -7.56 23.92
N ARG A 307 7.44 -8.58 24.46
CA ARG A 307 7.45 -9.92 23.85
C ARG A 307 6.81 -9.93 22.47
N LEU A 308 5.65 -9.29 22.31
CA LEU A 308 4.95 -9.20 21.02
C LEU A 308 5.80 -8.44 20.00
N HIS A 309 6.31 -7.27 20.39
CA HIS A 309 7.15 -6.43 19.55
C HIS A 309 8.43 -7.16 19.08
N THR A 310 9.12 -7.82 19.99
CA THR A 310 10.34 -8.58 19.66
C THR A 310 10.04 -9.73 18.70
N ASN A 311 8.89 -10.40 18.84
CA ASN A 311 8.50 -11.46 17.92
C ASN A 311 8.23 -10.93 16.50
N VAL A 312 7.61 -9.76 16.36
CA VAL A 312 7.38 -9.11 15.07
C VAL A 312 8.70 -8.72 14.40
N LEU A 313 9.67 -8.22 15.18
CA LEU A 313 10.98 -7.79 14.68
C LEU A 313 11.99 -8.94 14.52
N ASN A 314 11.62 -10.19 14.81
CA ASN A 314 12.56 -11.29 14.74
C ASN A 314 13.11 -11.49 13.32
N GLN A 315 14.45 -11.38 13.16
CA GLN A 315 15.16 -11.59 11.92
C GLN A 315 16.05 -12.84 12.04
N PRO A 316 15.67 -13.97 11.40
CA PRO A 316 16.53 -15.13 11.35
C PRO A 316 17.84 -14.83 10.61
N THR A 317 18.94 -15.43 11.05
CA THR A 317 20.22 -15.35 10.35
C THR A 317 20.21 -16.21 9.07
N PHE A 318 21.06 -15.89 8.10
CA PHE A 318 21.11 -16.53 6.78
C PHE A 318 21.33 -18.05 6.82
N ASP A 319 21.95 -18.57 7.86
CA ASP A 319 22.26 -20.00 8.05
C ASP A 319 21.04 -20.82 8.51
N LYS A 320 19.97 -20.19 8.92
CA LYS A 320 18.78 -20.87 9.42
C LYS A 320 17.90 -21.39 8.28
N LYS A 321 17.40 -22.63 8.42
CA LYS A 321 16.49 -23.25 7.43
C LYS A 321 15.19 -22.48 7.22
N TRP A 322 14.78 -21.69 8.19
CA TRP A 322 13.57 -20.85 8.13
C TRP A 322 13.82 -19.40 7.72
N TYR A 323 15.05 -19.09 7.25
CA TYR A 323 15.32 -17.80 6.66
C TYR A 323 14.45 -17.59 5.41
N ASN A 324 13.63 -16.56 5.40
CA ASN A 324 12.71 -16.23 4.32
C ASN A 324 12.89 -14.79 3.83
N GLY A 325 14.14 -14.36 3.73
CA GLY A 325 14.47 -13.00 3.33
C GLY A 325 14.58 -12.02 4.51
N ILE A 326 14.74 -10.75 4.18
CA ILE A 326 14.84 -9.67 5.16
C ILE A 326 13.44 -9.35 5.68
N ASN A 327 13.30 -9.32 7.01
CA ASN A 327 12.06 -8.93 7.67
C ASN A 327 11.84 -7.40 7.49
N PRO A 328 10.79 -6.95 6.77
CA PRO A 328 10.54 -5.53 6.54
C PRO A 328 10.26 -4.75 7.83
N TYR A 329 9.65 -5.36 8.83
CA TYR A 329 9.40 -4.75 10.14
C TYR A 329 10.71 -4.46 10.86
N SER A 330 11.62 -5.44 10.91
CA SER A 330 12.92 -5.31 11.55
C SER A 330 13.78 -4.24 10.90
N LEU A 331 13.91 -4.31 9.57
CA LEU A 331 14.69 -3.34 8.81
C LEU A 331 14.11 -1.93 8.93
N GLY A 332 12.80 -1.80 8.70
CA GLY A 332 12.14 -0.50 8.73
C GLY A 332 12.16 0.15 10.13
N PHE A 333 11.96 -0.65 11.19
CA PHE A 333 12.06 -0.15 12.56
C PHE A 333 13.48 0.32 12.89
N ALA A 334 14.50 -0.46 12.51
CA ALA A 334 15.90 -0.06 12.72
C ALA A 334 16.22 1.27 12.00
N MET A 335 15.73 1.44 10.76
CA MET A 335 15.86 2.69 10.02
C MET A 335 15.20 3.86 10.74
N MET A 336 13.97 3.68 11.26
CA MET A 336 13.27 4.76 11.99
C MET A 336 13.99 5.13 13.30
N MET A 337 14.51 4.14 14.02
CA MET A 337 15.29 4.40 15.23
C MET A 337 16.60 5.13 14.92
N ASP A 338 17.25 4.82 13.81
CA ASP A 338 18.46 5.52 13.39
C ASP A 338 18.17 6.96 12.94
N ILE A 339 17.08 7.18 12.19
CA ILE A 339 16.61 8.52 11.84
C ILE A 339 16.36 9.35 13.09
N LYS A 340 15.63 8.78 14.08
CA LYS A 340 15.40 9.45 15.37
C LYS A 340 16.73 9.85 16.04
N ARG A 341 17.68 8.93 16.13
CA ARG A 341 19.01 9.20 16.69
C ARG A 341 19.73 10.34 15.93
N ILE A 342 19.72 10.32 14.61
CA ILE A 342 20.36 11.37 13.77
C ILE A 342 19.73 12.73 14.04
N CYS A 343 18.42 12.80 14.25
CA CYS A 343 17.74 14.07 14.58
C CYS A 343 18.01 14.53 15.99
N GLU A 344 17.94 13.66 17.00
CA GLU A 344 18.03 14.03 18.41
C GLU A 344 19.49 14.07 18.92
N GLU A 345 20.31 13.09 18.57
CA GLU A 345 21.66 12.89 19.09
C GLU A 345 22.69 12.63 17.97
N PRO A 346 22.86 13.56 17.00
CA PRO A 346 23.74 13.34 15.87
C PRO A 346 25.21 13.27 16.24
N THR A 347 25.93 12.31 15.68
CA THR A 347 27.38 12.22 15.71
C THR A 347 28.04 13.26 14.79
N ALA A 348 29.36 13.39 14.84
CA ALA A 348 30.09 14.24 13.91
C ALA A 348 29.95 13.76 12.45
N GLU A 349 29.93 12.45 12.23
CA GLU A 349 29.72 11.81 10.94
C GLU A 349 28.32 12.07 10.40
N ASP A 350 27.28 11.97 11.23
CA ASP A 350 25.89 12.27 10.85
C ASP A 350 25.75 13.73 10.36
N LYS A 351 26.42 14.68 11.03
CA LYS A 351 26.41 16.09 10.62
C LYS A 351 27.14 16.34 9.30
N GLU A 352 28.14 15.51 8.98
CA GLU A 352 28.82 15.57 7.68
C GLU A 352 27.94 15.00 6.57
N TRP A 353 27.29 13.84 6.80
CA TRP A 353 26.46 13.16 5.81
C TRP A 353 25.07 13.79 5.62
N PHE A 354 24.49 14.35 6.67
CA PHE A 354 23.14 14.89 6.69
C PHE A 354 23.09 16.31 7.30
N PRO A 355 23.81 17.30 6.73
CA PRO A 355 23.97 18.62 7.32
C PRO A 355 22.67 19.38 7.54
N ASP A 356 21.62 19.10 6.73
CA ASP A 356 20.33 19.80 6.78
C ASP A 356 19.34 19.15 7.77
N ILE A 357 19.61 17.91 8.25
CA ILE A 357 18.68 17.13 9.06
C ILE A 357 19.26 16.76 10.44
N ALA A 358 20.58 16.61 10.53
CA ALA A 358 21.24 16.20 11.78
C ALA A 358 21.11 17.26 12.87
N GLY A 359 20.41 16.92 13.97
CA GLY A 359 20.11 17.84 15.07
C GLY A 359 18.97 18.82 14.76
N GLY A 360 18.18 18.52 13.72
CA GLY A 360 16.95 19.21 13.41
C GLY A 360 15.73 18.57 14.07
N ASP A 361 14.66 19.36 14.23
CA ASP A 361 13.37 18.89 14.79
C ASP A 361 12.66 17.90 13.85
#